data_2aedbbd76929bf14c190f091fbba3971
#
_entry.id   2aedbbd76929bf14c190f091fbba3971
#
_cell.length_a   1.000
_cell.length_b   1.000
_cell.length_c   1.000
_cell.angle_alpha   90.00
_cell.angle_beta   90.00
_cell.angle_gamma   90.00
#
_symmetry.space_group_name_H-M   'P 1'
#
loop_
_entity.id
_entity.type
_entity.pdbx_description
1 polymer ?
#
loop_
_entity_poly.entity_id
_entity_poly.type
_entity_poly.pdbx_seq_one_letter_code
_entity_poly.pdbx_strand_id
1 'polypeptide(L)'
;MGEREFIIYLDPQERLNRYRHYHAWQGNQIIEFRIQHEAFIGDEWHPIVRYDTAHGKPHRDILHPDGVETKEWFELYSNAETLTIGQSDIV
;
A
#
# COMPACT_ATOMS: atom_id res chain seq x y z
N MET A 1 -12.80 17.84 1.63
CA MET A 1 -11.86 16.96 0.91
C MET A 1 -10.45 17.16 1.41
N GLY A 2 -9.75 16.09 1.68
CA GLY A 2 -8.40 16.16 2.18
C GLY A 2 -7.57 14.97 1.70
N GLU A 3 -6.27 15.05 1.93
CA GLU A 3 -5.36 13.95 1.62
C GLU A 3 -4.21 13.92 2.63
N ARG A 4 -3.61 12.76 2.79
CA ARG A 4 -2.50 12.53 3.70
C ARG A 4 -1.50 11.58 3.08
N GLU A 5 -0.21 11.90 3.27
CA GLU A 5 0.89 11.11 2.74
C GLU A 5 2.01 11.07 3.77
N PHE A 6 2.60 9.89 4.00
CA PHE A 6 3.73 9.75 4.91
C PHE A 6 4.48 8.45 4.64
N ILE A 7 5.68 8.35 5.22
CA ILE A 7 6.54 7.16 5.16
C ILE A 7 6.95 6.80 6.58
N ILE A 8 6.87 5.50 6.92
CA ILE A 8 7.31 4.96 8.20
C ILE A 8 8.30 3.84 7.93
N TYR A 9 9.45 3.85 8.60
CA TYR A 9 10.38 2.73 8.53
C TYR A 9 9.91 1.62 9.45
N LEU A 10 9.81 0.39 8.90
CA LEU A 10 9.32 -0.78 9.63
C LEU A 10 10.42 -1.39 10.50
N ASP A 11 11.68 -1.12 10.17
CA ASP A 11 12.86 -1.50 10.93
C ASP A 11 13.70 -0.23 11.18
N PRO A 12 13.35 0.59 12.18
CA PRO A 12 13.92 1.94 12.34
C PRO A 12 15.43 2.00 12.47
N GLN A 13 16.07 0.95 12.97
CA GLN A 13 17.52 0.92 13.14
C GLN A 13 18.24 0.66 11.82
N GLU A 14 17.79 -0.32 11.05
CA GLU A 14 18.44 -0.72 9.81
C GLU A 14 17.93 0.06 8.60
N ARG A 15 16.67 0.47 8.63
CA ARG A 15 16.00 1.22 7.56
C ARG A 15 16.05 0.52 6.21
N LEU A 16 15.83 -0.79 6.22
CA LEU A 16 15.81 -1.62 5.02
C LEU A 16 14.38 -1.93 4.55
N ASN A 17 13.39 -1.57 5.36
CA ASN A 17 11.97 -1.77 5.03
C ASN A 17 11.20 -0.53 5.42
N ARG A 18 10.26 -0.13 4.55
CA ARG A 18 9.42 1.03 4.85
C ARG A 18 8.00 0.83 4.34
N TYR A 19 7.09 1.55 4.98
CA TYR A 19 5.67 1.62 4.63
C TYR A 19 5.42 3.02 4.06
N ARG A 20 4.95 3.07 2.82
CA ARG A 20 4.51 4.32 2.20
C ARG A 20 3.00 4.36 2.23
N HIS A 21 2.46 5.51 2.62
CA HIS A 21 1.03 5.70 2.80
C HIS A 21 0.54 6.94 2.07
N TYR A 22 -0.52 6.77 1.32
CA TYR A 22 -1.28 7.87 0.73
C TYR A 22 -2.76 7.54 0.82
N HIS A 23 -3.59 8.49 1.27
CA HIS A 23 -5.03 8.38 1.10
C HIS A 23 -5.66 9.75 0.94
N ALA A 24 -6.81 9.77 0.26
CA ALA A 24 -7.64 10.96 0.10
C ALA A 24 -9.04 10.64 0.58
N TRP A 25 -9.70 11.63 1.15
CA TRP A 25 -11.06 11.46 1.67
C TRP A 25 -11.95 12.62 1.26
N GLN A 26 -13.25 12.35 1.26
CA GLN A 26 -14.29 13.36 1.08
C GLN A 26 -15.38 13.05 2.10
N GLY A 27 -15.64 14.01 3.01
CA GLY A 27 -16.49 13.75 4.16
C GLY A 27 -15.87 12.66 5.03
N ASN A 28 -16.61 11.58 5.27
CA ASN A 28 -16.13 10.43 6.05
C ASN A 28 -15.79 9.22 5.17
N GLN A 29 -15.60 9.44 3.86
CA GLN A 29 -15.31 8.35 2.91
C GLN A 29 -13.89 8.44 2.39
N ILE A 30 -13.21 7.30 2.34
CA ILE A 30 -11.92 7.17 1.64
C ILE A 30 -12.23 6.97 0.16
N ILE A 31 -11.85 7.95 -0.65
CA ILE A 31 -12.13 7.94 -2.10
C ILE A 31 -10.98 7.37 -2.90
N GLU A 32 -9.76 7.40 -2.34
CA GLU A 32 -8.56 6.92 -3.01
C GLU A 32 -7.51 6.56 -1.97
N PHE A 33 -6.75 5.50 -2.20
CA PHE A 33 -5.58 5.22 -1.37
C PHE A 33 -4.54 4.41 -2.13
N ARG A 34 -3.31 4.51 -1.65
CA ARG A 34 -2.19 3.65 -2.06
C ARG A 34 -1.30 3.45 -0.85
N ILE A 35 -1.12 2.21 -0.45
CA ILE A 35 -0.16 1.84 0.58
C ILE A 35 0.77 0.77 0.03
N GLN A 36 2.03 0.81 0.46
CA GLN A 36 3.06 -0.01 -0.16
C GLN A 36 4.14 -0.36 0.85
N HIS A 37 4.51 -1.64 0.89
CA HIS A 37 5.72 -2.09 1.56
C HIS A 37 6.85 -2.03 0.54
N GLU A 38 7.94 -1.37 0.90
CA GLU A 38 9.15 -1.28 0.08
C GLU A 38 10.34 -1.82 0.86
N ALA A 39 11.20 -2.56 0.17
CA ALA A 39 12.44 -3.08 0.73
C ALA A 39 13.64 -2.49 -0.01
N PHE A 40 14.71 -2.19 0.72
CA PHE A 40 15.95 -1.67 0.15
C PHE A 40 16.84 -2.85 -0.19
N ILE A 41 17.01 -3.11 -1.48
CA ILE A 41 17.75 -4.27 -1.99
C ILE A 41 18.64 -3.81 -3.13
N GLY A 42 19.95 -4.13 -3.09
CA GLY A 42 20.87 -3.77 -4.16
C GLY A 42 20.96 -2.26 -4.38
N ASP A 43 20.99 -1.48 -3.29
CA ASP A 43 21.07 -0.02 -3.30
C ASP A 43 19.85 0.68 -3.90
N GLU A 44 18.71 -0.01 -4.01
CA GLU A 44 17.47 0.56 -4.53
C GLU A 44 16.27 0.13 -3.69
N TRP A 45 15.25 0.99 -3.64
CA TRP A 45 13.98 0.66 -3.03
C TRP A 45 13.10 -0.09 -4.04
N HIS A 46 12.60 -1.26 -3.62
CA HIS A 46 11.74 -2.09 -4.45
C HIS A 46 10.37 -2.27 -3.78
N PRO A 47 9.27 -2.07 -4.50
CA PRO A 47 7.96 -2.40 -3.97
C PRO A 47 7.80 -3.92 -3.84
N ILE A 48 7.26 -4.36 -2.70
CA ILE A 48 7.04 -5.78 -2.38
C ILE A 48 5.55 -6.11 -2.49
N VAL A 49 4.72 -5.32 -1.82
CA VAL A 49 3.27 -5.47 -1.89
C VAL A 49 2.65 -4.08 -1.91
N ARG A 50 1.59 -3.93 -2.68
CA ARG A 50 0.84 -2.68 -2.81
C ARG A 50 -0.64 -2.95 -2.72
N TYR A 51 -1.33 -2.15 -1.92
CA TYR A 51 -2.78 -2.08 -1.90
C TYR A 51 -3.18 -0.71 -2.43
N ASP A 52 -4.02 -0.65 -3.46
CA ASP A 52 -4.47 0.63 -3.96
C ASP A 52 -5.85 0.56 -4.63
N THR A 53 -6.36 1.72 -5.01
CA THR A 53 -7.66 1.89 -5.65
C THR A 53 -7.54 2.24 -7.14
N ALA A 54 -6.37 2.06 -7.74
CA ALA A 54 -6.20 2.29 -9.17
C ALA A 54 -7.24 1.47 -9.95
N HIS A 55 -7.76 2.03 -11.02
CA HIS A 55 -8.81 1.43 -11.84
C HIS A 55 -10.18 1.35 -11.12
N GLY A 56 -10.37 2.13 -10.05
CA GLY A 56 -11.66 2.30 -9.40
C GLY A 56 -12.08 1.22 -8.41
N LYS A 57 -11.29 0.17 -8.23
CA LYS A 57 -11.59 -0.91 -7.28
C LYS A 57 -10.37 -1.19 -6.41
N PRO A 58 -10.59 -1.44 -5.09
CA PRO A 58 -9.47 -1.79 -4.23
C PRO A 58 -8.88 -3.15 -4.60
N HIS A 59 -7.57 -3.23 -4.64
CA HIS A 59 -6.86 -4.46 -4.98
C HIS A 59 -5.49 -4.50 -4.32
N ARG A 60 -4.90 -5.70 -4.31
CA ARG A 60 -3.54 -5.92 -3.84
C ARG A 60 -2.69 -6.44 -4.98
N ASP A 61 -1.52 -5.85 -5.17
CA ASP A 61 -0.50 -6.35 -6.09
C ASP A 61 0.68 -6.88 -5.28
N ILE A 62 1.06 -8.13 -5.52
CA ILE A 62 2.27 -8.72 -4.96
C ILE A 62 3.31 -8.71 -6.09
N LEU A 63 4.46 -8.07 -5.82
CA LEU A 63 5.51 -7.90 -6.80
C LEU A 63 6.64 -8.88 -6.49
N HIS A 64 6.82 -9.85 -7.37
CA HIS A 64 7.82 -10.90 -7.21
C HIS A 64 9.18 -10.48 -7.79
N PRO A 65 10.30 -10.99 -7.24
CA PRO A 65 11.63 -10.62 -7.72
C PRO A 65 11.89 -10.92 -9.19
N ASP A 66 11.18 -11.86 -9.77
CA ASP A 66 11.30 -12.21 -11.19
C ASP A 66 10.51 -11.30 -12.13
N GLY A 67 9.88 -10.27 -11.58
CA GLY A 67 9.08 -9.32 -12.36
C GLY A 67 7.62 -9.72 -12.54
N VAL A 68 7.21 -10.88 -12.04
CA VAL A 68 5.81 -11.31 -12.09
C VAL A 68 5.01 -10.56 -11.03
N GLU A 69 3.82 -10.08 -11.39
CA GLU A 69 2.86 -9.49 -10.48
C GLU A 69 1.68 -10.43 -10.27
N THR A 70 1.25 -10.57 -9.02
CA THR A 70 0.01 -11.27 -8.68
C THR A 70 -0.98 -10.23 -8.19
N LYS A 71 -2.16 -10.17 -8.82
CA LYS A 71 -3.20 -9.20 -8.48
C LYS A 71 -4.38 -9.90 -7.81
N GLU A 72 -4.85 -9.33 -6.70
CA GLU A 72 -6.00 -9.82 -5.96
C GLU A 72 -6.98 -8.69 -5.74
N TRP A 73 -8.24 -8.89 -6.12
CA TRP A 73 -9.30 -7.88 -6.05
C TRP A 73 -10.08 -8.00 -4.75
N PHE A 74 -10.39 -6.86 -4.14
CA PHE A 74 -11.16 -6.78 -2.89
C PHE A 74 -12.55 -6.19 -3.17
N GLU A 75 -13.28 -6.79 -4.12
CA GLU A 75 -14.55 -6.24 -4.60
C GLU A 75 -15.67 -6.21 -3.55
N LEU A 76 -15.58 -7.09 -2.54
CA LEU A 76 -16.58 -7.17 -1.47
C LEU A 76 -16.30 -6.23 -0.30
N TYR A 77 -15.21 -5.47 -0.37
CA TYR A 77 -14.78 -4.58 0.70
C TYR A 77 -14.82 -3.13 0.25
N SER A 78 -15.12 -2.22 1.18
CA SER A 78 -14.99 -0.80 0.92
C SER A 78 -13.51 -0.40 0.83
N ASN A 79 -13.25 0.82 0.35
CA ASN A 79 -11.89 1.36 0.35
C ASN A 79 -11.32 1.41 1.77
N ALA A 80 -12.12 1.87 2.74
CA ALA A 80 -11.67 1.97 4.13
C ALA A 80 -11.35 0.58 4.72
N GLU A 81 -12.17 -0.42 4.44
CA GLU A 81 -11.92 -1.78 4.90
C GLU A 81 -10.66 -2.38 4.29
N THR A 82 -10.47 -2.19 2.98
CA THR A 82 -9.28 -2.68 2.27
C THR A 82 -8.02 -1.98 2.77
N LEU A 83 -8.10 -0.68 3.02
CA LEU A 83 -6.99 0.08 3.59
C LEU A 83 -6.59 -0.49 4.96
N THR A 84 -7.57 -0.78 5.82
CA THR A 84 -7.31 -1.35 7.15
C THR A 84 -6.68 -2.73 7.05
N ILE A 85 -7.18 -3.57 6.15
CA ILE A 85 -6.61 -4.90 5.89
C ILE A 85 -5.15 -4.78 5.43
N GLY A 86 -4.89 -3.89 4.49
CA GLY A 86 -3.54 -3.68 3.96
C GLY A 86 -2.57 -3.16 5.02
N GLN A 87 -3.00 -2.22 5.86
CA GLN A 87 -2.18 -1.73 6.96
C GLN A 87 -1.82 -2.85 7.93
N SER A 88 -2.77 -3.70 8.28
CA SER A 88 -2.53 -4.84 9.18
C SER A 88 -1.61 -5.88 8.55
N ASP A 89 -1.66 -6.05 7.24
CA ASP A 89 -0.80 -6.99 6.51
C ASP A 89 0.65 -6.49 6.45
N ILE A 90 0.84 -5.20 6.19
CA ILE A 90 2.17 -4.61 5.98
C ILE A 90 2.85 -4.28 7.32
N VAL A 91 2.13 -3.70 8.24
CA VAL A 91 2.62 -3.25 9.55
C VAL A 91 2.35 -4.30 10.63
#